data_faa59b7f6bf3a78ae0e83c795213b58f
#
_entry.id   faa59b7f6bf3a78ae0e83c795213b58f
#
_cell.length_a   1.000
_cell.length_b   1.000
_cell.length_c   1.000
_cell.angle_alpha   90.00
_cell.angle_beta   90.00
_cell.angle_gamma   90.00
#
_symmetry.space_group_name_H-M   'P 1'
#
loop_
_entity.id
_entity.type
_entity.pdbx_description
1 polymer ?
#
loop_
_entity_poly.entity_id
_entity_poly.type
_entity_poly.pdbx_seq_one_letter_code
_entity_poly.pdbx_strand_id
1 'polypeptide(L)'
;MKYDINLIEKVVEEFKLNPNKLALSKKFKIPRATLRYWLNTDFLERKNIDKIEEDNYLERVFDRIRKNKEIYNFILGLYIGDGCITKNKMSYRIRIVQDNKYKNSIREISSVMESFFEKNSTLTYPEGCTVVTIFDKYLPIYFPQHGEGKKHDRKIELSDFQLENIDYGNLMRGLFISDGSYYLAKQKYERYNFTNKSLDIINIFRDCLNYFDISHGCRIKQNGIYVVEIQKKSEVVKMKDLVGIKS
;
A
#
# COMPACT_ATOMS: atom_id res chain seq x y z
N MET A 1 -18.42 -2.09 14.75
CA MET A 1 -19.23 -1.91 16.01
C MET A 1 -20.68 -2.30 15.72
N LYS A 2 -21.44 -2.89 16.65
CA LYS A 2 -22.85 -3.32 16.42
C LYS A 2 -23.84 -2.13 16.33
N TYR A 3 -23.43 -0.95 16.78
CA TYR A 3 -24.26 0.27 16.85
C TYR A 3 -23.47 1.48 16.37
N ASP A 4 -24.13 2.38 15.64
CA ASP A 4 -23.57 3.62 15.12
C ASP A 4 -23.27 4.62 16.26
N ILE A 5 -22.21 5.42 16.11
CA ILE A 5 -21.81 6.45 17.08
C ILE A 5 -22.91 7.49 17.28
N ASN A 6 -23.58 7.93 16.22
CA ASN A 6 -24.67 8.89 16.25
C ASN A 6 -25.86 8.40 17.10
N LEU A 7 -26.13 7.08 17.10
CA LEU A 7 -27.15 6.48 17.94
C LEU A 7 -26.73 6.53 19.41
N ILE A 8 -25.43 6.31 19.69
CA ILE A 8 -24.89 6.33 21.05
C ILE A 8 -24.98 7.75 21.64
N GLU A 9 -24.57 8.75 20.88
CA GLU A 9 -24.64 10.16 21.25
C GLU A 9 -26.10 10.58 21.56
N LYS A 10 -27.03 10.25 20.66
CA LYS A 10 -28.46 10.51 20.86
C LYS A 10 -29.02 9.88 22.13
N VAL A 11 -28.62 8.66 22.44
CA VAL A 11 -29.03 7.96 23.67
C VAL A 11 -28.45 8.62 24.91
N VAL A 12 -27.21 9.08 24.86
CA VAL A 12 -26.55 9.78 25.98
C VAL A 12 -27.18 11.15 26.22
N GLU A 13 -27.47 11.92 25.15
CA GLU A 13 -28.17 13.20 25.26
C GLU A 13 -29.56 13.03 25.86
N GLU A 14 -30.32 12.05 25.38
CA GLU A 14 -31.67 11.80 25.93
C GLU A 14 -31.62 11.31 27.37
N PHE A 15 -30.58 10.58 27.77
CA PHE A 15 -30.39 10.20 29.17
C PHE A 15 -30.08 11.42 30.07
N LYS A 16 -29.35 12.43 29.58
CA LYS A 16 -29.09 13.67 30.29
C LYS A 16 -30.40 14.43 30.60
N LEU A 17 -31.35 14.39 29.65
CA LEU A 17 -32.65 15.03 29.78
C LEU A 17 -33.61 14.23 30.68
N ASN A 18 -33.60 12.91 30.55
CA ASN A 18 -34.43 11.99 31.33
C ASN A 18 -33.64 10.73 31.73
N PRO A 19 -33.09 10.65 32.94
CA PRO A 19 -32.18 9.58 33.36
C PRO A 19 -32.90 8.25 33.65
N ASN A 20 -33.73 7.76 32.75
CA ASN A 20 -34.46 6.50 32.86
C ASN A 20 -33.94 5.43 31.90
N LYS A 21 -33.00 4.61 32.40
CA LYS A 21 -32.37 3.51 31.60
C LYS A 21 -33.37 2.47 31.11
N LEU A 22 -34.47 2.24 31.84
CA LEU A 22 -35.48 1.28 31.42
C LEU A 22 -36.30 1.80 30.22
N ALA A 23 -36.70 3.07 30.28
CA ALA A 23 -37.43 3.74 29.19
C ALA A 23 -36.55 3.80 27.93
N LEU A 24 -35.28 4.20 28.06
CA LEU A 24 -34.32 4.23 26.94
C LEU A 24 -34.07 2.85 26.33
N SER A 25 -33.92 1.82 27.19
CA SER A 25 -33.76 0.43 26.71
C SER A 25 -34.92 -0.01 25.84
N LYS A 26 -36.15 0.30 26.24
CA LYS A 26 -37.36 -0.02 25.45
C LYS A 26 -37.46 0.83 24.18
N LYS A 27 -37.25 2.16 24.31
CA LYS A 27 -37.35 3.11 23.18
C LYS A 27 -36.36 2.79 22.05
N PHE A 28 -35.09 2.57 22.37
CA PHE A 28 -34.03 2.33 21.40
C PHE A 28 -33.79 0.85 21.10
N LYS A 29 -34.52 -0.05 21.76
CA LYS A 29 -34.33 -1.52 21.67
C LYS A 29 -32.89 -1.97 21.95
N ILE A 30 -32.25 -1.34 22.93
CA ILE A 30 -30.86 -1.58 23.32
C ILE A 30 -30.84 -2.27 24.69
N PRO A 31 -30.04 -3.36 24.85
CA PRO A 31 -29.91 -4.04 26.14
C PRO A 31 -29.44 -3.08 27.25
N ARG A 32 -30.02 -3.22 28.45
CA ARG A 32 -29.68 -2.36 29.61
C ARG A 32 -28.18 -2.41 29.97
N ALA A 33 -27.52 -3.55 29.76
CA ALA A 33 -26.09 -3.68 30.02
C ALA A 33 -25.28 -2.80 29.06
N THR A 34 -25.67 -2.75 27.76
CA THR A 34 -25.07 -1.88 26.75
C THR A 34 -25.27 -0.41 27.09
N LEU A 35 -26.50 -0.03 27.49
CA LEU A 35 -26.77 1.35 27.95
C LEU A 35 -25.93 1.72 29.17
N ARG A 36 -25.78 0.82 30.15
CA ARG A 36 -24.95 1.07 31.33
C ARG A 36 -23.50 1.33 30.94
N TYR A 37 -22.99 0.62 29.96
CA TYR A 37 -21.64 0.80 29.43
C TYR A 37 -21.48 2.16 28.72
N TRP A 38 -22.44 2.56 27.85
CA TRP A 38 -22.41 3.84 27.14
C TRP A 38 -22.60 5.06 28.03
N LEU A 39 -23.41 4.92 29.08
CA LEU A 39 -23.71 5.97 30.04
C LEU A 39 -22.65 6.11 31.15
N ASN A 40 -21.56 5.33 31.05
CA ASN A 40 -20.40 5.56 31.88
C ASN A 40 -19.71 6.85 31.40
N THR A 41 -19.44 7.78 32.36
CA THR A 41 -18.95 9.14 32.09
C THR A 41 -17.75 9.21 31.14
N ASP A 42 -16.88 8.20 31.17
CA ASP A 42 -15.64 8.20 30.37
C ASP A 42 -15.83 7.62 28.96
N PHE A 43 -16.99 7.07 28.61
CA PHE A 43 -17.12 6.32 27.32
C PHE A 43 -17.03 7.23 26.11
N LEU A 44 -17.79 8.33 26.09
CA LEU A 44 -17.77 9.28 24.98
C LEU A 44 -16.46 10.07 24.92
N GLU A 45 -15.92 10.45 26.08
CA GLU A 45 -14.63 11.12 26.16
C GLU A 45 -13.51 10.25 25.58
N ARG A 46 -13.45 8.97 25.97
CA ARG A 46 -12.49 8.02 25.39
C ARG A 46 -12.68 7.85 23.88
N LYS A 47 -13.93 7.79 23.40
CA LYS A 47 -14.20 7.69 21.95
C LYS A 47 -13.80 8.94 21.19
N ASN A 48 -13.99 10.12 21.77
CA ASN A 48 -13.52 11.36 21.17
C ASN A 48 -11.99 11.45 21.15
N ILE A 49 -11.32 11.01 22.22
CA ILE A 49 -9.86 10.92 22.27
C ILE A 49 -9.35 9.92 21.23
N ASP A 50 -9.93 8.71 21.15
CA ASP A 50 -9.59 7.69 20.15
C ASP A 50 -9.70 8.27 18.72
N LYS A 51 -10.77 9.03 18.42
CA LYS A 51 -10.99 9.65 17.11
C LYS A 51 -9.98 10.76 16.82
N ILE A 52 -9.71 11.64 17.79
CA ILE A 52 -8.70 12.70 17.66
C ILE A 52 -7.31 12.08 17.45
N GLU A 53 -7.00 11.00 18.15
CA GLU A 53 -5.76 10.27 17.94
C GLU A 53 -5.70 9.65 16.53
N GLU A 54 -6.80 9.05 16.05
CA GLU A 54 -6.88 8.48 14.70
C GLU A 54 -6.68 9.56 13.61
N ASP A 55 -7.35 10.71 13.75
CA ASP A 55 -7.20 11.85 12.84
C ASP A 55 -5.76 12.39 12.85
N ASN A 56 -5.14 12.51 14.03
CA ASN A 56 -3.73 12.90 14.18
C ASN A 56 -2.77 11.88 13.53
N TYR A 57 -3.10 10.59 13.55
CA TYR A 57 -2.28 9.56 12.91
C TYR A 57 -2.41 9.59 11.39
N LEU A 58 -3.61 9.78 10.85
CA LEU A 58 -3.82 9.94 9.42
C LEU A 58 -3.00 11.10 8.87
N GLU A 59 -3.06 12.27 9.56
CA GLU A 59 -2.31 13.45 9.14
C GLU A 59 -0.78 13.19 9.18
N ARG A 60 -0.27 12.51 10.19
CA ARG A 60 1.16 12.13 10.26
C ARG A 60 1.58 11.19 9.12
N VAL A 61 0.72 10.24 8.73
CA VAL A 61 0.98 9.35 7.59
C VAL A 61 1.03 10.16 6.30
N PHE A 62 0.05 11.03 6.09
CA PHE A 62 -0.04 11.88 4.89
C PHE A 62 1.11 12.88 4.82
N ASP A 63 1.49 13.48 5.93
CA ASP A 63 2.66 14.37 6.01
C ASP A 63 3.96 13.65 5.69
N ARG A 64 4.13 12.41 6.18
CA ARG A 64 5.31 11.61 5.84
C ARG A 64 5.37 11.32 4.34
N ILE A 65 4.23 10.98 3.71
CA ILE A 65 4.15 10.76 2.26
C ILE A 65 4.52 12.03 1.50
N ARG A 66 3.92 13.17 1.86
CA ARG A 66 4.20 14.47 1.20
C ARG A 66 5.68 14.85 1.27
N LYS A 67 6.29 14.69 2.45
CA LYS A 67 7.71 15.03 2.70
C LYS A 67 8.69 14.07 2.01
N ASN A 68 8.29 12.82 1.77
CA ASN A 68 9.13 11.78 1.20
C ASN A 68 8.49 11.17 -0.06
N LYS A 69 7.93 12.00 -0.91
CA LYS A 69 7.14 11.61 -2.08
C LYS A 69 7.86 10.60 -2.98
N GLU A 70 9.11 10.86 -3.32
CA GLU A 70 9.94 10.00 -4.17
C GLU A 70 10.13 8.61 -3.55
N ILE A 71 10.56 8.58 -2.30
CA ILE A 71 10.80 7.35 -1.53
C ILE A 71 9.50 6.54 -1.39
N TYR A 72 8.40 7.22 -1.05
CA TYR A 72 7.10 6.58 -0.93
C TYR A 72 6.65 5.91 -2.21
N ASN A 73 6.73 6.60 -3.36
CA ASN A 73 6.32 6.05 -4.65
C ASN A 73 7.19 4.86 -5.08
N PHE A 74 8.48 4.89 -4.77
CA PHE A 74 9.34 3.73 -4.98
C PHE A 74 8.87 2.51 -4.15
N ILE A 75 8.60 2.70 -2.85
CA ILE A 75 8.09 1.62 -1.99
C ILE A 75 6.69 1.17 -2.43
N LEU A 76 5.83 2.10 -2.87
CA LEU A 76 4.51 1.79 -3.41
C LEU A 76 4.61 0.88 -4.65
N GLY A 77 5.51 1.18 -5.56
CA GLY A 77 5.79 0.34 -6.72
C GLY A 77 6.27 -1.07 -6.34
N LEU A 78 7.21 -1.17 -5.41
CA LEU A 78 7.67 -2.45 -4.85
C LEU A 78 6.52 -3.23 -4.20
N TYR A 79 5.68 -2.55 -3.42
CA TYR A 79 4.54 -3.17 -2.76
C TYR A 79 3.49 -3.66 -3.77
N ILE A 80 3.14 -2.84 -4.76
CA ILE A 80 2.16 -3.21 -5.80
C ILE A 80 2.64 -4.43 -6.60
N GLY A 81 3.93 -4.54 -6.92
CA GLY A 81 4.50 -5.73 -7.55
C GLY A 81 4.58 -6.92 -6.57
N ASP A 82 5.73 -7.13 -5.97
CA ASP A 82 6.05 -8.31 -5.14
C ASP A 82 5.73 -8.17 -3.65
N GLY A 83 5.28 -6.99 -3.19
CA GLY A 83 5.05 -6.74 -1.78
C GLY A 83 3.84 -7.48 -1.21
N CYS A 84 3.91 -7.83 0.07
CA CYS A 84 2.81 -8.43 0.81
C CYS A 84 2.67 -7.78 2.19
N ILE A 85 1.46 -7.36 2.55
CA ILE A 85 1.14 -6.89 3.90
C ILE A 85 0.30 -7.94 4.61
N THR A 86 0.70 -8.30 5.83
CA THR A 86 -0.04 -9.24 6.68
C THR A 86 -0.17 -8.69 8.09
N LYS A 87 -1.32 -8.97 8.72
CA LYS A 87 -1.55 -8.63 10.13
C LYS A 87 -0.65 -9.46 11.04
N ASN A 88 -0.06 -8.84 12.06
CA ASN A 88 0.77 -9.47 13.07
C ASN A 88 0.40 -8.93 14.45
N LYS A 89 -0.42 -9.69 15.21
CA LYS A 89 -0.94 -9.30 16.54
C LYS A 89 -1.49 -7.86 16.53
N MET A 90 -0.75 -6.90 17.10
CA MET A 90 -1.14 -5.49 17.26
C MET A 90 -0.61 -4.57 16.15
N SER A 91 0.07 -5.10 15.14
CA SER A 91 0.67 -4.35 14.04
C SER A 91 0.45 -5.05 12.70
N TYR A 92 0.98 -4.47 11.64
CA TYR A 92 1.11 -5.11 10.33
C TYR A 92 2.58 -5.25 9.99
N ARG A 93 2.89 -6.12 9.06
CA ARG A 93 4.22 -6.24 8.47
C ARG A 93 4.11 -6.17 6.95
N ILE A 94 4.96 -5.35 6.35
CA ILE A 94 5.20 -5.34 4.92
C ILE A 94 6.44 -6.17 4.63
N ARG A 95 6.37 -7.00 3.60
CA ARG A 95 7.47 -7.85 3.14
C ARG A 95 7.68 -7.63 1.66
N ILE A 96 8.91 -7.36 1.27
CA ILE A 96 9.35 -7.31 -0.13
C ILE A 96 10.33 -8.46 -0.34
N VAL A 97 10.09 -9.28 -1.36
CA VAL A 97 10.91 -10.45 -1.69
C VAL A 97 11.76 -10.14 -2.91
N GLN A 98 13.06 -10.45 -2.84
CA GLN A 98 13.97 -10.30 -3.98
C GLN A 98 14.85 -11.55 -4.14
N ASP A 99 15.14 -11.92 -5.38
CA ASP A 99 16.11 -12.97 -5.71
C ASP A 99 17.51 -12.56 -5.22
N ASN A 100 18.24 -13.49 -4.60
CA ASN A 100 19.57 -13.26 -4.01
C ASN A 100 20.62 -12.77 -5.00
N LYS A 101 20.40 -12.96 -6.31
CA LYS A 101 21.30 -12.44 -7.36
C LYS A 101 21.28 -10.90 -7.44
N TYR A 102 20.21 -10.23 -6.95
CA TYR A 102 20.05 -8.79 -7.00
C TYR A 102 20.46 -8.12 -5.68
N LYS A 103 21.72 -8.29 -5.29
CA LYS A 103 22.24 -7.81 -3.99
C LYS A 103 22.14 -6.30 -3.78
N ASN A 104 22.34 -5.52 -4.83
CA ASN A 104 22.25 -4.07 -4.75
C ASN A 104 20.80 -3.63 -4.58
N SER A 105 19.86 -4.23 -5.31
CA SER A 105 18.42 -3.97 -5.14
C SER A 105 17.96 -4.32 -3.71
N ILE A 106 18.41 -5.43 -3.13
CA ILE A 106 18.09 -5.82 -1.75
C ILE A 106 18.56 -4.77 -0.75
N ARG A 107 19.81 -4.29 -0.88
CA ARG A 107 20.38 -3.25 0.00
C ARG A 107 19.61 -1.94 -0.13
N GLU A 108 19.31 -1.55 -1.37
CA GLU A 108 18.54 -0.34 -1.64
C GLU A 108 17.14 -0.42 -1.03
N ILE A 109 16.40 -1.51 -1.24
CA ILE A 109 15.07 -1.73 -0.67
C ILE A 109 15.11 -1.62 0.86
N SER A 110 16.09 -2.27 1.51
CA SER A 110 16.27 -2.21 2.95
C SER A 110 16.49 -0.76 3.42
N SER A 111 17.47 -0.06 2.83
CA SER A 111 17.83 1.31 3.20
C SER A 111 16.67 2.30 2.98
N VAL A 112 15.97 2.19 1.85
CA VAL A 112 14.84 3.06 1.51
C VAL A 112 13.66 2.83 2.45
N MET A 113 13.34 1.57 2.76
CA MET A 113 12.28 1.24 3.72
C MET A 113 12.62 1.72 5.13
N GLU A 114 13.87 1.53 5.59
CA GLU A 114 14.33 2.02 6.90
C GLU A 114 14.24 3.54 7.01
N SER A 115 14.68 4.25 5.97
CA SER A 115 14.60 5.71 5.90
C SER A 115 13.16 6.22 5.94
N PHE A 116 12.27 5.62 5.14
CA PHE A 116 10.87 6.05 5.06
C PHE A 116 10.10 5.79 6.37
N PHE A 117 10.23 4.59 6.93
CA PHE A 117 9.49 4.21 8.13
C PHE A 117 10.20 4.65 9.44
N GLU A 118 11.45 5.11 9.36
CA GLU A 118 12.30 5.43 10.53
C GLU A 118 12.41 4.24 11.48
N LYS A 119 12.60 3.04 10.91
CA LYS A 119 12.64 1.76 11.62
C LYS A 119 13.62 0.82 10.95
N ASN A 120 14.28 0.00 11.76
CA ASN A 120 15.17 -1.04 11.24
C ASN A 120 14.36 -2.12 10.50
N SER A 121 14.85 -2.53 9.35
CA SER A 121 14.31 -3.68 8.63
C SER A 121 14.80 -4.98 9.22
N THR A 122 14.03 -6.05 9.04
CA THR A 122 14.46 -7.41 9.35
C THR A 122 14.69 -8.14 8.04
N LEU A 123 15.87 -8.69 7.86
CA LEU A 123 16.22 -9.53 6.71
C LEU A 123 16.07 -11.00 7.08
N THR A 124 15.35 -11.76 6.25
CA THR A 124 15.30 -13.22 6.32
C THR A 124 15.69 -13.81 4.98
N TYR A 125 16.31 -14.99 5.01
CA TYR A 125 16.98 -15.59 3.86
C TYR A 125 16.41 -16.98 3.53
N PRO A 126 15.15 -17.08 3.02
CA PRO A 126 14.67 -18.33 2.44
C PRO A 126 15.54 -18.75 1.26
N GLU A 127 15.42 -20.02 0.86
CA GLU A 127 16.19 -20.54 -0.27
C GLU A 127 15.97 -19.70 -1.54
N GLY A 128 17.05 -19.24 -2.14
CA GLY A 128 17.06 -18.46 -3.39
C GLY A 128 16.65 -17.00 -3.28
N CYS A 129 16.15 -16.52 -2.15
CA CYS A 129 15.68 -15.13 -2.03
C CYS A 129 15.99 -14.50 -0.66
N THR A 130 15.90 -13.18 -0.62
CA THR A 130 15.94 -12.38 0.60
C THR A 130 14.61 -11.65 0.77
N VAL A 131 14.09 -11.66 1.98
CA VAL A 131 12.86 -10.95 2.36
C VAL A 131 13.21 -9.77 3.26
N VAL A 132 12.91 -8.57 2.80
CA VAL A 132 13.01 -7.34 3.59
C VAL A 132 11.68 -7.09 4.28
N THR A 133 11.67 -6.95 5.60
CA THR A 133 10.46 -6.81 6.42
C THR A 133 10.51 -5.57 7.29
N ILE A 134 9.44 -4.77 7.28
CA ILE A 134 9.19 -3.68 8.24
C ILE A 134 7.88 -3.95 8.98
N PHE A 135 7.84 -3.60 10.26
CA PHE A 135 6.63 -3.67 11.09
C PHE A 135 6.11 -2.27 11.38
N ASP A 136 4.85 -2.01 11.00
CA ASP A 136 4.19 -0.74 11.30
C ASP A 136 2.67 -0.94 11.42
N LYS A 137 2.03 -0.26 12.37
CA LYS A 137 0.58 -0.38 12.58
C LYS A 137 -0.25 0.34 11.52
N TYR A 138 0.36 1.29 10.80
CA TYR A 138 -0.30 2.14 9.82
C TYR A 138 -0.12 1.68 8.37
N LEU A 139 0.50 0.52 8.13
CA LEU A 139 0.69 -0.01 6.78
C LEU A 139 -0.58 -0.03 5.92
N PRO A 140 -1.79 -0.36 6.43
CA PRO A 140 -3.01 -0.27 5.63
C PRO A 140 -3.39 1.15 5.19
N ILE A 141 -2.92 2.18 5.90
CA ILE A 141 -3.16 3.59 5.53
C ILE A 141 -2.15 4.00 4.44
N TYR A 142 -0.87 3.65 4.60
CA TYR A 142 0.14 3.87 3.56
C TYR A 142 -0.21 3.15 2.26
N PHE A 143 -0.80 1.97 2.35
CA PHE A 143 -1.09 1.10 1.21
C PHE A 143 -2.55 0.65 1.22
N PRO A 144 -3.50 1.52 0.83
CA PRO A 144 -4.93 1.20 0.80
C PRO A 144 -5.27 0.04 -0.16
N GLN A 145 -4.36 -0.31 -1.06
CA GLN A 145 -4.44 -1.52 -1.88
C GLN A 145 -4.29 -2.82 -1.08
N HIS A 146 -4.04 -2.72 0.25
CA HIS A 146 -3.99 -3.88 1.13
C HIS A 146 -5.35 -4.58 1.22
N GLY A 147 -5.35 -5.90 1.16
CA GLY A 147 -6.56 -6.70 1.26
C GLY A 147 -6.26 -8.19 1.26
N GLU A 148 -7.28 -9.00 1.51
CA GLU A 148 -7.19 -10.45 1.48
C GLU A 148 -7.05 -10.98 0.05
N GLY A 149 -6.42 -12.16 -0.09
CA GLY A 149 -6.23 -12.83 -1.36
C GLY A 149 -5.06 -12.29 -2.18
N LYS A 150 -4.94 -12.80 -3.41
CA LYS A 150 -3.89 -12.43 -4.34
C LYS A 150 -4.25 -11.12 -5.04
N LYS A 151 -3.25 -10.31 -5.37
CA LYS A 151 -3.46 -9.02 -6.03
C LYS A 151 -4.13 -9.12 -7.41
N HIS A 152 -3.92 -10.22 -8.13
CA HIS A 152 -4.56 -10.41 -9.43
C HIS A 152 -6.03 -10.90 -9.35
N ASP A 153 -6.49 -11.25 -8.15
CA ASP A 153 -7.88 -11.67 -7.91
C ASP A 153 -8.73 -10.52 -7.34
N ARG A 154 -8.17 -9.33 -7.18
CA ARG A 154 -8.84 -8.15 -6.64
C ARG A 154 -8.41 -6.87 -7.36
N LYS A 155 -9.24 -5.84 -7.26
CA LYS A 155 -8.97 -4.53 -7.85
C LYS A 155 -7.76 -3.86 -7.16
N ILE A 156 -6.85 -3.32 -7.95
CA ILE A 156 -5.70 -2.55 -7.51
C ILE A 156 -5.75 -1.17 -8.15
N GLU A 157 -6.08 -0.17 -7.34
CA GLU A 157 -6.17 1.23 -7.78
C GLU A 157 -5.35 2.13 -6.86
N LEU A 158 -4.83 3.22 -7.41
CA LEU A 158 -4.24 4.29 -6.63
C LEU A 158 -5.37 5.15 -6.06
N SER A 159 -5.28 5.50 -4.77
CA SER A 159 -6.23 6.42 -4.14
C SER A 159 -5.99 7.86 -4.62
N ASP A 160 -7.00 8.73 -4.45
CA ASP A 160 -6.89 10.15 -4.82
C ASP A 160 -5.68 10.80 -4.17
N PHE A 161 -5.45 10.54 -2.88
CA PHE A 161 -4.28 11.05 -2.17
C PHE A 161 -2.95 10.56 -2.77
N GLN A 162 -2.89 9.32 -3.23
CA GLN A 162 -1.70 8.77 -3.89
C GLN A 162 -1.50 9.43 -5.27
N LEU A 163 -2.57 9.68 -6.02
CA LEU A 163 -2.53 10.36 -7.31
C LEU A 163 -2.07 11.83 -7.17
N GLU A 164 -2.56 12.55 -6.15
CA GLU A 164 -2.10 13.91 -5.84
C GLU A 164 -0.61 13.99 -5.47
N ASN A 165 -0.08 12.92 -4.88
CA ASN A 165 1.30 12.81 -4.44
C ASN A 165 2.13 11.85 -5.30
N ILE A 166 1.72 11.60 -6.55
CA ILE A 166 2.39 10.64 -7.42
C ILE A 166 3.74 11.15 -7.91
N ASP A 167 4.73 10.27 -7.90
CA ASP A 167 6.00 10.39 -8.62
C ASP A 167 6.11 9.19 -9.57
N TYR A 168 5.77 9.42 -10.82
CA TYR A 168 5.71 8.37 -11.83
C TYR A 168 7.06 7.67 -12.06
N GLY A 169 8.18 8.40 -11.93
CA GLY A 169 9.52 7.83 -12.12
C GLY A 169 9.84 6.80 -11.03
N ASN A 170 9.69 7.19 -9.78
CA ASN A 170 9.98 6.30 -8.66
C ASN A 170 8.94 5.17 -8.53
N LEU A 171 7.65 5.43 -8.83
CA LEU A 171 6.62 4.39 -8.90
C LEU A 171 6.99 3.33 -9.96
N MET A 172 7.33 3.78 -11.17
CA MET A 172 7.75 2.91 -12.26
C MET A 172 9.01 2.10 -11.91
N ARG A 173 9.99 2.75 -11.26
CA ARG A 173 11.21 2.09 -10.82
C ARG A 173 10.93 1.00 -9.79
N GLY A 174 10.06 1.25 -8.80
CA GLY A 174 9.65 0.23 -7.82
C GLY A 174 8.93 -0.95 -8.47
N LEU A 175 7.99 -0.70 -9.38
CA LEU A 175 7.32 -1.72 -10.18
C LEU A 175 8.32 -2.53 -11.02
N PHE A 176 9.28 -1.86 -11.66
CA PHE A 176 10.28 -2.54 -12.47
C PHE A 176 11.22 -3.41 -11.64
N ILE A 177 11.65 -2.96 -10.46
CA ILE A 177 12.48 -3.77 -9.56
C ILE A 177 11.73 -5.02 -9.08
N SER A 178 10.41 -4.98 -8.92
CA SER A 178 9.63 -6.18 -8.61
C SER A 178 9.46 -7.08 -9.83
N ASP A 179 8.61 -6.73 -10.76
CA ASP A 179 8.12 -7.58 -11.85
C ASP A 179 8.80 -7.32 -13.22
N GLY A 180 9.74 -6.39 -13.25
CA GLY A 180 10.44 -6.02 -14.48
C GLY A 180 11.61 -6.95 -14.81
N SER A 181 12.00 -6.95 -16.07
CA SER A 181 13.20 -7.61 -16.57
C SER A 181 13.86 -6.82 -17.68
N TYR A 182 15.19 -6.81 -17.67
CA TYR A 182 16.03 -6.32 -18.74
C TYR A 182 16.82 -7.48 -19.34
N TYR A 183 16.92 -7.56 -20.68
CA TYR A 183 17.65 -8.61 -21.36
C TYR A 183 18.09 -8.20 -22.76
N LEU A 184 19.05 -8.94 -23.31
CA LEU A 184 19.53 -8.81 -24.68
C LEU A 184 18.82 -9.81 -25.59
N ALA A 185 17.88 -9.34 -26.40
CA ALA A 185 17.26 -10.19 -27.43
C ALA A 185 18.25 -10.46 -28.54
N LYS A 186 18.36 -11.73 -28.97
CA LYS A 186 19.33 -12.20 -29.98
C LYS A 186 20.78 -11.76 -29.68
N GLN A 187 21.13 -11.66 -28.38
CA GLN A 187 22.45 -11.23 -27.87
C GLN A 187 22.89 -9.82 -28.32
N LYS A 188 21.97 -9.02 -28.87
CA LYS A 188 22.29 -7.72 -29.48
C LYS A 188 21.32 -6.60 -29.12
N TYR A 189 20.04 -6.89 -29.04
CA TYR A 189 19.01 -5.87 -28.89
C TYR A 189 18.52 -5.78 -27.44
N GLU A 190 18.77 -4.66 -26.79
CA GLU A 190 18.31 -4.38 -25.44
C GLU A 190 16.80 -4.28 -25.39
N ARG A 191 16.20 -4.86 -24.36
CA ARG A 191 14.75 -4.91 -24.16
C ARG A 191 14.43 -4.75 -22.68
N TYR A 192 13.34 -4.04 -22.42
CA TYR A 192 12.68 -4.01 -21.12
C TYR A 192 11.32 -4.70 -21.23
N ASN A 193 11.02 -5.53 -20.28
CA ASN A 193 9.70 -6.14 -20.11
C ASN A 193 9.19 -5.90 -18.69
N PHE A 194 7.87 -5.72 -18.58
CA PHE A 194 7.16 -5.79 -17.33
C PHE A 194 6.04 -6.80 -17.45
N THR A 195 5.92 -7.74 -16.51
CA THR A 195 4.97 -8.86 -16.62
C THR A 195 4.15 -9.01 -15.35
N ASN A 196 2.82 -9.03 -15.47
CA ASN A 196 1.94 -9.28 -14.34
C ASN A 196 0.65 -9.99 -14.78
N LYS A 197 -0.03 -10.68 -13.87
CA LYS A 197 -1.36 -11.25 -14.10
C LYS A 197 -2.48 -10.24 -13.88
N SER A 198 -2.27 -9.22 -13.05
CA SER A 198 -3.24 -8.16 -12.80
C SER A 198 -3.18 -7.12 -13.93
N LEU A 199 -4.29 -6.94 -14.62
CA LEU A 199 -4.44 -5.89 -15.63
C LEU A 199 -4.31 -4.49 -15.00
N ASP A 200 -4.79 -4.32 -13.76
CA ASP A 200 -4.70 -3.05 -13.04
C ASP A 200 -3.25 -2.64 -12.81
N ILE A 201 -2.40 -3.58 -12.37
CA ILE A 201 -0.96 -3.34 -12.17
C ILE A 201 -0.26 -3.03 -13.49
N ILE A 202 -0.63 -3.72 -14.56
CA ILE A 202 -0.16 -3.44 -15.91
C ILE A 202 -0.54 -2.02 -16.35
N ASN A 203 -1.78 -1.60 -16.08
CA ASN A 203 -2.23 -0.25 -16.44
C ASN A 203 -1.49 0.82 -15.63
N ILE A 204 -1.27 0.64 -14.33
CA ILE A 204 -0.46 1.56 -13.52
C ILE A 204 0.96 1.70 -14.12
N PHE A 205 1.59 0.60 -14.53
CA PHE A 205 2.90 0.65 -15.17
C PHE A 205 2.86 1.37 -16.54
N ARG A 206 1.81 1.14 -17.33
CA ARG A 206 1.61 1.83 -18.62
C ARG A 206 1.35 3.32 -18.46
N ASP A 207 0.63 3.72 -17.42
CA ASP A 207 0.40 5.13 -17.09
C ASP A 207 1.73 5.84 -16.77
N CYS A 208 2.64 5.16 -16.04
CA CYS A 208 4.00 5.67 -15.85
C CYS A 208 4.75 5.84 -17.19
N LEU A 209 4.67 4.86 -18.09
CA LEU A 209 5.31 4.94 -19.41
C LEU A 209 4.72 6.08 -20.26
N ASN A 210 3.40 6.23 -20.25
CA ASN A 210 2.70 7.29 -20.97
C ASN A 210 3.08 8.68 -20.46
N TYR A 211 3.26 8.85 -19.14
CA TYR A 211 3.71 10.12 -18.54
C TYR A 211 5.06 10.59 -19.08
N PHE A 212 5.97 9.64 -19.40
CA PHE A 212 7.30 9.93 -19.97
C PHE A 212 7.34 9.81 -21.49
N ASP A 213 6.20 9.72 -22.17
CA ASP A 213 6.12 9.53 -23.62
C ASP A 213 6.99 8.36 -24.10
N ILE A 214 6.95 7.22 -23.38
CA ILE A 214 7.67 5.99 -23.75
C ILE A 214 6.76 5.07 -24.53
N SER A 215 7.05 4.91 -25.83
CA SER A 215 6.34 3.98 -26.70
C SER A 215 6.56 2.53 -26.25
N HIS A 216 5.49 1.78 -26.10
CA HIS A 216 5.53 0.41 -25.61
C HIS A 216 4.48 -0.48 -26.29
N GLY A 217 4.74 -1.78 -26.37
CA GLY A 217 3.75 -2.78 -26.75
C GLY A 217 3.14 -3.46 -25.52
N CYS A 218 1.91 -3.92 -25.64
CA CYS A 218 1.28 -4.75 -24.62
C CYS A 218 0.64 -5.97 -25.27
N ARG A 219 0.91 -7.15 -24.74
CA ARG A 219 0.31 -8.41 -25.23
C ARG A 219 -0.04 -9.34 -24.06
N ILE A 220 -0.91 -10.31 -24.34
CA ILE A 220 -1.32 -11.35 -23.39
C ILE A 220 -0.71 -12.67 -23.83
N LYS A 221 -0.06 -13.38 -22.91
CA LYS A 221 0.41 -14.76 -23.13
C LYS A 221 -0.76 -15.75 -22.98
N GLN A 222 -0.62 -16.98 -23.52
CA GLN A 222 -1.65 -18.04 -23.43
C GLN A 222 -2.09 -18.37 -22.00
N ASN A 223 -1.22 -18.16 -21.00
CA ASN A 223 -1.52 -18.40 -19.57
C ASN A 223 -2.18 -17.19 -18.85
N GLY A 224 -2.66 -16.20 -19.60
CA GLY A 224 -3.32 -15.02 -19.05
C GLY A 224 -2.38 -13.98 -18.42
N ILE A 225 -1.07 -14.09 -18.64
CA ILE A 225 -0.08 -13.11 -18.19
C ILE A 225 0.02 -11.98 -19.20
N TYR A 226 -0.15 -10.75 -18.75
CA TYR A 226 0.11 -9.55 -19.52
C TYR A 226 1.60 -9.24 -19.55
N VAL A 227 2.08 -8.75 -20.70
CA VAL A 227 3.48 -8.37 -20.92
C VAL A 227 3.52 -7.01 -21.59
N VAL A 228 4.14 -6.04 -20.94
CA VAL A 228 4.50 -4.75 -21.53
C VAL A 228 5.93 -4.85 -22.02
N GLU A 229 6.19 -4.46 -23.28
CA GLU A 229 7.50 -4.57 -23.90
C GLU A 229 7.98 -3.23 -24.45
N ILE A 230 9.18 -2.83 -24.08
CA ILE A 230 9.86 -1.64 -24.61
C ILE A 230 11.04 -2.12 -25.46
N GLN A 231 10.99 -1.83 -26.76
CA GLN A 231 11.88 -2.42 -27.76
C GLN A 231 12.64 -1.40 -28.59
N LYS A 232 12.07 -0.20 -28.79
CA LYS A 232 12.70 0.85 -29.59
C LYS A 232 13.93 1.40 -28.87
N LYS A 233 15.06 1.52 -29.55
CA LYS A 233 16.34 1.92 -28.96
C LYS A 233 16.25 3.23 -28.15
N SER A 234 15.59 4.25 -28.71
CA SER A 234 15.37 5.52 -27.99
C SER A 234 14.62 5.35 -26.69
N GLU A 235 13.60 4.51 -26.67
CA GLU A 235 12.77 4.27 -25.47
C GLU A 235 13.52 3.41 -24.43
N VAL A 236 14.35 2.48 -24.89
CA VAL A 236 15.25 1.71 -24.02
C VAL A 236 16.26 2.62 -23.29
N VAL A 237 16.78 3.65 -23.96
CA VAL A 237 17.66 4.65 -23.33
C VAL A 237 16.89 5.38 -22.22
N LYS A 238 15.69 5.91 -22.50
CA LYS A 238 14.84 6.56 -21.49
C LYS A 238 14.59 5.64 -20.27
N MET A 239 14.29 4.35 -20.52
CA MET A 239 14.09 3.37 -19.44
C MET A 239 15.34 3.18 -18.59
N LYS A 240 16.54 3.14 -19.20
CA LYS A 240 17.80 3.04 -18.45
C LYS A 240 18.01 4.23 -17.51
N ASP A 241 17.71 5.44 -17.99
CA ASP A 241 17.87 6.67 -17.21
C ASP A 241 16.86 6.74 -16.06
N LEU A 242 15.62 6.27 -16.28
CA LEU A 242 14.54 6.35 -15.29
C LEU A 242 14.56 5.22 -14.25
N VAL A 243 14.74 3.98 -14.69
CA VAL A 243 14.59 2.81 -13.80
C VAL A 243 15.89 2.03 -13.61
N GLY A 244 16.88 2.27 -14.44
CA GLY A 244 18.15 1.54 -14.40
C GLY A 244 18.04 0.08 -14.85
N ILE A 245 18.98 -0.73 -14.38
CA ILE A 245 19.02 -2.18 -14.59
C ILE A 245 19.00 -2.85 -13.22
N LYS A 246 18.20 -3.90 -13.09
CA LYS A 246 18.11 -4.70 -11.86
C LYS A 246 19.44 -5.39 -11.56
N SER A 247 20.06 -5.14 -10.44
CA SER A 247 21.42 -5.57 -10.09
C SER A 247 21.54 -6.13 -8.66
#